data_65b84074ba32b3454a54e79908ea8858
#
_entry.id   65b84074ba32b3454a54e79908ea8858
#
_cell.length_a   1.000
_cell.length_b   1.000
_cell.length_c   1.000
_cell.angle_alpha   90.00
_cell.angle_beta   90.00
_cell.angle_gamma   90.00
#
_symmetry.space_group_name_H-M   'P 1'
#
loop_
_entity.id
_entity.type
_entity.pdbx_description
1 polymer ?
#
loop_
_entity_poly.entity_id
_entity_poly.type
_entity_poly.pdbx_seq_one_letter_code
_entity_poly.pdbx_strand_id
1 'polypeptide(L)'
;MKKTTNFLITGILGMSVLLGACSKNNSENPGPVDPVKPVRSKYVFVYTGKGEAAATYIVSTDDITKGGVSSVNNGVEVDAWSFIVQNNTVFAQAYNEQGLVRPFRLNEQGKVVEAGRSVTTFRTGVSGKVGKDFWIGGGDPRSSGIGELYRFDAVNLQISGRSTTDLNKITGTGFNAVWTGLFEVGNKIYLPYYKFKHTPGGRVYEGEYGSLDSTWVAVFSYPELKYEKTIGDDRTGFIGDWSSQQGMHQIENGDTYAWSTAMGDGEHRKSAKPSGIVRIKKGAEQFDKSYFFNIEGATGSKISRGEYIGNGKFLMAVYTNAGATGGKIKMIIADVFNNKVTPVTGVPVHEFGGFKLIVYAEQDGKTINYVMQDDAGEYYVYIINADSGTATRGVHIEGADGVTAISKLNY
;
A
#
# COMPACT_ATOMS: atom_id res chain seq x y z
N MET A 1 -4.58 -47.55 58.36
CA MET A 1 -3.48 -48.42 58.85
C MET A 1 -2.18 -47.90 58.26
N LYS A 2 -1.32 -47.37 59.16
CA LYS A 2 0.15 -47.60 59.25
C LYS A 2 0.95 -47.29 57.96
N LYS A 3 2.07 -46.57 57.96
CA LYS A 3 2.96 -45.98 58.99
C LYS A 3 3.89 -45.00 58.33
N THR A 4 4.14 -43.92 59.00
CA THR A 4 5.27 -42.98 58.94
C THR A 4 6.62 -43.67 59.05
N THR A 5 7.69 -43.13 58.42
CA THR A 5 9.03 -43.09 59.04
C THR A 5 9.85 -41.95 58.51
N ASN A 6 10.19 -41.03 59.39
CA ASN A 6 11.27 -39.98 59.27
C ASN A 6 12.63 -40.63 59.45
N PHE A 7 13.70 -40.12 58.79
CA PHE A 7 15.06 -40.21 59.27
C PHE A 7 15.82 -38.94 58.99
N LEU A 8 16.19 -38.26 60.05
CA LEU A 8 17.24 -37.26 60.19
C LEU A 8 18.57 -37.95 60.45
N ILE A 9 19.69 -37.46 59.93
CA ILE A 9 21.03 -37.54 60.46
C ILE A 9 21.93 -36.52 59.75
N THR A 10 22.29 -35.45 60.37
CA THR A 10 23.50 -34.98 61.02
C THR A 10 24.78 -34.92 60.19
N GLY A 11 25.31 -33.73 60.12
CA GLY A 11 26.43 -33.09 59.54
C GLY A 11 27.83 -33.74 59.76
N ILE A 12 28.73 -33.28 58.89
CA ILE A 12 30.19 -33.21 59.19
C ILE A 12 30.75 -31.95 58.50
N LEU A 13 31.41 -31.13 59.35
CA LEU A 13 32.28 -30.05 58.96
C LEU A 13 33.53 -30.63 58.30
N GLY A 14 33.87 -30.11 57.14
CA GLY A 14 35.17 -30.40 56.48
C GLY A 14 35.80 -29.11 56.00
N MET A 15 36.72 -28.59 56.71
CA MET A 15 37.58 -27.43 56.42
C MET A 15 38.65 -27.87 55.40
N SER A 16 38.72 -27.26 54.21
CA SER A 16 39.83 -27.50 53.29
C SER A 16 40.15 -26.25 52.46
N VAL A 17 41.28 -25.66 52.88
CA VAL A 17 42.36 -25.04 52.11
C VAL A 17 42.00 -24.29 50.80
N LEU A 18 42.17 -22.98 50.90
CA LEU A 18 42.32 -22.01 49.81
C LEU A 18 43.58 -22.37 48.97
N LEU A 19 43.31 -22.74 47.69
CA LEU A 19 44.34 -22.59 46.66
C LEU A 19 43.81 -21.48 45.70
N GLY A 20 44.49 -20.34 45.79
CA GLY A 20 44.26 -19.22 44.86
C GLY A 20 44.68 -19.61 43.44
N ALA A 21 43.71 -19.77 42.57
CA ALA A 21 43.91 -19.72 41.15
C ALA A 21 43.58 -18.29 40.67
N CYS A 22 44.61 -17.51 40.36
CA CYS A 22 44.49 -16.27 39.63
C CYS A 22 43.92 -16.58 38.23
N SER A 23 42.63 -16.49 38.09
CA SER A 23 41.98 -16.34 36.78
C SER A 23 42.24 -14.90 36.33
N LYS A 24 43.10 -14.72 35.32
CA LYS A 24 43.15 -13.48 34.57
C LYS A 24 41.76 -13.27 33.91
N ASN A 25 40.94 -12.44 34.51
CA ASN A 25 39.85 -11.79 33.81
C ASN A 25 40.48 -10.92 32.72
N ASN A 26 40.55 -11.44 31.51
CA ASN A 26 40.57 -10.59 30.33
C ASN A 26 39.19 -9.89 30.27
N SER A 27 39.07 -8.77 30.93
CA SER A 27 38.09 -7.76 30.55
C SER A 27 38.56 -7.24 29.20
N GLU A 28 38.07 -7.87 28.12
CA GLU A 28 38.07 -7.22 26.82
C GLU A 28 37.31 -5.91 27.01
N ASN A 29 38.07 -4.84 27.07
CA ASN A 29 37.51 -3.49 26.97
C ASN A 29 36.73 -3.48 25.64
N PRO A 30 35.41 -3.28 25.62
CA PRO A 30 34.72 -3.15 24.36
C PRO A 30 35.40 -2.01 23.60
N GLY A 31 36.02 -2.33 22.47
CA GLY A 31 36.66 -1.34 21.62
C GLY A 31 35.74 -0.18 21.39
N PRO A 32 36.23 1.00 21.03
CA PRO A 32 35.38 2.17 20.80
C PRO A 32 34.27 1.76 19.84
N VAL A 33 33.03 1.82 20.34
CA VAL A 33 31.85 1.63 19.50
C VAL A 33 31.89 2.77 18.50
N ASP A 34 32.09 2.45 17.22
CA ASP A 34 32.03 3.44 16.16
C ASP A 34 30.73 4.23 16.32
N PRO A 35 30.76 5.56 16.30
CA PRO A 35 29.58 6.36 16.46
C PRO A 35 28.57 5.96 15.35
N VAL A 36 27.39 5.50 15.74
CA VAL A 36 26.32 5.17 14.81
C VAL A 36 26.07 6.43 13.96
N LYS A 37 26.41 6.35 12.67
CA LYS A 37 26.17 7.46 11.74
C LYS A 37 24.67 7.82 11.79
N PRO A 38 24.33 9.10 11.97
CA PRO A 38 22.93 9.50 12.00
C PRO A 38 22.28 9.12 10.67
N VAL A 39 21.17 8.41 10.75
CA VAL A 39 20.38 8.06 9.57
C VAL A 39 19.83 9.34 8.96
N ARG A 40 20.25 9.64 7.74
CA ARG A 40 19.72 10.75 6.94
C ARG A 40 18.63 10.23 6.01
N SER A 41 17.70 11.09 5.62
CA SER A 41 16.61 10.73 4.72
C SER A 41 16.31 11.85 3.73
N LYS A 42 15.78 11.46 2.57
CA LYS A 42 15.20 12.39 1.57
C LYS A 42 13.83 11.92 1.13
N TYR A 43 13.01 12.85 0.74
CA TYR A 43 11.80 12.55 -0.01
C TYR A 43 12.17 12.21 -1.44
N VAL A 44 11.51 11.20 -1.98
CA VAL A 44 11.72 10.71 -3.33
C VAL A 44 10.39 10.78 -4.08
N PHE A 45 10.42 11.34 -5.27
CA PHE A 45 9.27 11.42 -6.17
C PHE A 45 9.55 10.62 -7.43
N VAL A 46 8.49 10.05 -7.99
CA VAL A 46 8.50 9.50 -9.34
C VAL A 46 7.51 10.29 -10.17
N TYR A 47 7.98 10.86 -11.27
CA TYR A 47 7.12 11.63 -12.15
C TYR A 47 7.55 11.47 -13.63
N THR A 48 6.58 11.62 -14.54
CA THR A 48 6.80 11.75 -15.97
C THR A 48 6.96 13.23 -16.30
N GLY A 49 8.00 13.59 -17.06
CA GLY A 49 8.26 14.96 -17.51
C GLY A 49 7.29 15.44 -18.59
N LYS A 50 7.16 16.75 -18.77
CA LYS A 50 6.40 17.38 -19.86
C LYS A 50 7.14 17.25 -21.20
N GLY A 51 6.40 17.16 -22.30
CA GLY A 51 6.91 17.23 -23.69
C GLY A 51 6.75 15.93 -24.47
N GLU A 52 7.07 16.01 -25.79
CA GLU A 52 6.89 14.88 -26.72
C GLU A 52 7.82 13.69 -26.46
N ALA A 53 8.98 13.92 -25.85
CA ALA A 53 9.94 12.89 -25.43
C ALA A 53 9.90 12.68 -23.90
N ALA A 54 8.71 12.70 -23.32
CA ALA A 54 8.51 12.61 -21.88
C ALA A 54 9.09 11.32 -21.32
N ALA A 55 10.09 11.42 -20.47
CA ALA A 55 10.66 10.30 -19.72
C ALA A 55 10.17 10.32 -18.28
N THR A 56 10.18 9.17 -17.62
CA THR A 56 9.89 9.05 -16.20
C THR A 56 11.18 9.15 -15.41
N TYR A 57 11.14 9.93 -14.32
CA TYR A 57 12.30 10.20 -13.47
C TYR A 57 12.01 9.83 -12.02
N ILE A 58 13.04 9.32 -11.33
CA ILE A 58 13.09 9.24 -9.88
C ILE A 58 13.99 10.37 -9.38
N VAL A 59 13.45 11.29 -8.60
CA VAL A 59 14.17 12.47 -8.06
C VAL A 59 14.09 12.50 -6.54
N SER A 60 14.97 13.25 -5.88
CA SER A 60 14.94 13.38 -4.43
C SER A 60 15.11 14.85 -3.97
N THR A 61 14.57 15.17 -2.78
CA THR A 61 14.77 16.45 -2.10
C THR A 61 14.85 16.28 -0.59
N ASP A 62 15.58 17.17 0.08
CA ASP A 62 15.66 17.20 1.54
C ASP A 62 14.44 17.90 2.18
N ASP A 63 13.83 18.86 1.47
CA ASP A 63 12.74 19.68 1.97
C ASP A 63 11.54 19.62 1.01
N ILE A 64 10.37 19.29 1.55
CA ILE A 64 9.09 19.30 0.80
C ILE A 64 8.19 20.46 1.20
N THR A 65 8.63 21.33 2.11
CA THR A 65 7.81 22.42 2.63
C THR A 65 7.82 23.64 1.72
N LYS A 66 8.81 23.77 0.84
CA LYS A 66 8.99 24.96 -0.05
C LYS A 66 9.94 24.65 -1.20
N GLY A 67 10.01 25.59 -2.14
CA GLY A 67 10.93 25.55 -3.28
C GLY A 67 10.43 24.66 -4.41
N GLY A 68 11.36 24.15 -5.22
CA GLY A 68 11.10 23.28 -6.35
C GLY A 68 12.01 22.06 -6.36
N VAL A 69 11.54 20.98 -6.96
CA VAL A 69 12.32 19.79 -7.28
C VAL A 69 12.12 19.41 -8.73
N SER A 70 13.21 19.15 -9.45
CA SER A 70 13.19 18.75 -10.85
C SER A 70 14.19 17.63 -11.14
N SER A 71 14.13 17.07 -12.34
CA SER A 71 15.10 16.05 -12.81
C SER A 71 16.45 16.64 -13.20
N VAL A 72 16.57 17.96 -13.34
CA VAL A 72 17.80 18.63 -13.76
C VAL A 72 18.90 18.43 -12.71
N ASN A 73 19.95 17.69 -13.10
CA ASN A 73 21.07 17.30 -12.22
C ASN A 73 20.70 16.50 -10.96
N ASN A 74 19.47 15.96 -10.89
CA ASN A 74 18.92 15.34 -9.68
C ASN A 74 18.08 14.08 -9.98
N GLY A 75 17.90 13.69 -11.23
CA GLY A 75 17.02 12.61 -11.61
C GLY A 75 17.76 11.42 -12.21
N VAL A 76 17.18 10.22 -11.99
CA VAL A 76 17.51 9.01 -12.73
C VAL A 76 16.32 8.67 -13.61
N GLU A 77 16.57 8.54 -14.91
CA GLU A 77 15.56 8.14 -15.89
C GLU A 77 15.25 6.65 -15.78
N VAL A 78 13.95 6.32 -15.83
CA VAL A 78 13.47 4.94 -15.74
C VAL A 78 12.37 4.71 -16.77
N ASP A 79 12.39 3.56 -17.42
CA ASP A 79 11.26 3.06 -18.20
C ASP A 79 10.42 2.13 -17.30
N ALA A 80 9.36 2.69 -16.70
CA ALA A 80 8.49 1.95 -15.81
C ALA A 80 7.09 2.58 -15.71
N TRP A 81 6.10 1.72 -15.49
CA TRP A 81 4.69 2.09 -15.36
C TRP A 81 4.24 2.16 -13.90
N SER A 82 4.72 1.24 -13.05
CA SER A 82 4.28 1.08 -11.68
C SER A 82 5.47 1.11 -10.73
N PHE A 83 5.23 1.62 -9.52
CA PHE A 83 6.28 1.78 -8.51
C PHE A 83 5.79 1.27 -7.16
N ILE A 84 6.64 0.45 -6.52
CA ILE A 84 6.49 0.02 -5.14
C ILE A 84 7.70 0.52 -4.35
N VAL A 85 7.46 1.02 -3.14
CA VAL A 85 8.52 1.32 -2.18
C VAL A 85 8.45 0.32 -1.04
N GLN A 86 9.47 -0.53 -0.94
CA GLN A 86 9.58 -1.57 0.07
C GLN A 86 11.04 -1.74 0.48
N ASN A 87 11.31 -2.03 1.78
CA ASN A 87 12.66 -2.19 2.30
C ASN A 87 13.63 -1.09 1.84
N ASN A 88 13.23 0.17 2.03
CA ASN A 88 14.03 1.36 1.65
C ASN A 88 14.49 1.37 0.18
N THR A 89 13.69 0.77 -0.70
CA THR A 89 13.99 0.61 -2.14
C THR A 89 12.76 0.98 -2.96
N VAL A 90 12.94 1.77 -4.01
CA VAL A 90 11.94 2.00 -5.05
C VAL A 90 12.11 0.91 -6.11
N PHE A 91 11.09 0.09 -6.30
CA PHE A 91 11.01 -0.90 -7.36
C PHE A 91 10.21 -0.32 -8.52
N ALA A 92 10.89 -0.10 -9.63
CA ALA A 92 10.30 0.37 -10.87
C ALA A 92 9.92 -0.83 -11.75
N GLN A 93 8.64 -0.96 -12.11
CA GLN A 93 8.09 -2.09 -12.84
C GLN A 93 7.72 -1.66 -14.25
N ALA A 94 8.33 -2.26 -15.25
CA ALA A 94 8.02 -2.01 -16.66
C ALA A 94 6.66 -2.61 -17.05
N TYR A 95 5.92 -1.91 -17.92
CA TYR A 95 4.65 -2.36 -18.46
C TYR A 95 4.84 -3.08 -19.80
N ASN A 96 5.50 -4.22 -19.74
CA ASN A 96 5.72 -5.10 -20.90
C ASN A 96 5.54 -6.56 -20.49
N GLU A 97 5.50 -7.47 -21.46
CA GLU A 97 5.29 -8.90 -21.22
C GLU A 97 6.36 -9.53 -20.30
N GLN A 98 7.56 -8.96 -20.30
CA GLN A 98 8.66 -9.43 -19.45
C GLN A 98 8.54 -8.95 -18.01
N GLY A 99 7.77 -7.86 -17.74
CA GLY A 99 7.56 -7.33 -16.40
C GLY A 99 8.86 -7.02 -15.66
N LEU A 100 9.79 -6.32 -16.32
CA LEU A 100 11.11 -6.04 -15.75
C LEU A 100 10.97 -5.16 -14.51
N VAL A 101 11.60 -5.57 -13.41
CA VAL A 101 11.64 -4.84 -12.14
C VAL A 101 13.07 -4.36 -11.90
N ARG A 102 13.25 -3.04 -11.73
CA ARG A 102 14.54 -2.39 -11.42
C ARG A 102 14.50 -1.77 -10.04
N PRO A 103 15.45 -2.07 -9.13
CA PRO A 103 15.54 -1.50 -7.79
C PRO A 103 16.35 -0.20 -7.77
N PHE A 104 15.88 0.82 -7.04
CA PHE A 104 16.58 2.09 -6.83
C PHE A 104 16.64 2.44 -5.35
N ARG A 105 17.77 3.00 -4.90
CA ARG A 105 18.01 3.47 -3.52
C ARG A 105 18.72 4.81 -3.53
N LEU A 106 18.81 5.43 -2.35
CA LEU A 106 19.74 6.54 -2.14
C LEU A 106 21.12 5.95 -1.80
N ASN A 107 22.19 6.49 -2.42
CA ASN A 107 23.56 6.19 -2.03
C ASN A 107 23.99 7.00 -0.80
N GLU A 108 25.21 6.84 -0.30
CA GLU A 108 25.73 7.57 0.88
C GLU A 108 25.75 9.09 0.73
N GLN A 109 25.68 9.61 -0.48
CA GLN A 109 25.58 11.03 -0.81
C GLN A 109 24.11 11.50 -0.95
N GLY A 110 23.13 10.61 -0.74
CA GLY A 110 21.70 10.90 -0.92
C GLY A 110 21.29 11.10 -2.37
N LYS A 111 22.01 10.51 -3.33
CA LYS A 111 21.63 10.48 -4.75
C LYS A 111 20.92 9.19 -5.07
N VAL A 112 19.88 9.27 -5.90
CA VAL A 112 19.19 8.09 -6.42
C VAL A 112 20.13 7.32 -7.35
N VAL A 113 20.26 6.02 -7.11
CA VAL A 113 21.07 5.10 -7.92
C VAL A 113 20.35 3.77 -8.08
N GLU A 114 20.62 3.05 -9.18
CA GLU A 114 20.16 1.65 -9.32
C GLU A 114 20.91 0.76 -8.32
N ALA A 115 20.17 -0.07 -7.58
CA ALA A 115 20.66 -0.74 -6.39
C ALA A 115 20.84 -2.25 -6.55
N GLY A 116 20.96 -2.75 -7.74
CA GLY A 116 21.14 -4.16 -7.99
C GLY A 116 20.75 -4.58 -9.39
N ARG A 117 20.53 -5.88 -9.58
CA ARG A 117 20.12 -6.42 -10.88
C ARG A 117 18.62 -6.21 -11.09
N SER A 118 18.26 -5.98 -12.34
CA SER A 118 16.86 -6.10 -12.77
C SER A 118 16.40 -7.57 -12.72
N VAL A 119 15.13 -7.76 -12.40
CA VAL A 119 14.50 -9.08 -12.28
C VAL A 119 13.31 -9.16 -13.21
N THR A 120 13.27 -10.19 -14.05
CA THR A 120 12.13 -10.47 -14.91
C THR A 120 11.01 -11.14 -14.12
N THR A 121 9.81 -10.59 -14.19
CA THR A 121 8.61 -11.13 -13.56
C THR A 121 7.57 -11.54 -14.61
N PHE A 122 6.50 -10.84 -14.72
CA PHE A 122 5.51 -10.79 -15.78
C PHE A 122 4.81 -9.42 -15.69
N ARG A 123 4.00 -9.07 -16.66
CA ARG A 123 3.24 -7.83 -16.66
C ARG A 123 2.34 -7.75 -15.42
N THR A 124 2.70 -6.87 -14.50
CA THR A 124 1.99 -6.71 -13.22
C THR A 124 0.85 -5.71 -13.37
N GLY A 125 -0.38 -6.12 -13.05
CA GLY A 125 -1.56 -5.27 -13.02
C GLY A 125 -1.82 -4.68 -11.63
N VAL A 126 -1.60 -5.47 -10.58
CA VAL A 126 -1.76 -5.07 -9.17
C VAL A 126 -0.57 -5.49 -8.35
N SER A 127 -0.27 -4.76 -7.28
CA SER A 127 0.79 -5.12 -6.35
C SER A 127 0.45 -4.69 -4.93
N GLY A 128 1.04 -5.37 -3.93
CA GLY A 128 0.83 -5.07 -2.52
C GLY A 128 2.03 -5.43 -1.66
N LYS A 129 2.26 -4.65 -0.61
CA LYS A 129 3.34 -4.87 0.35
C LYS A 129 2.97 -5.97 1.33
N VAL A 130 3.98 -6.73 1.79
CA VAL A 130 3.82 -7.78 2.80
C VAL A 130 4.97 -7.71 3.80
N GLY A 131 4.65 -7.39 5.05
CA GLY A 131 5.64 -7.08 6.05
C GLY A 131 6.57 -5.95 5.60
N LYS A 132 7.82 -5.98 6.04
CA LYS A 132 8.84 -5.00 5.65
C LYS A 132 9.74 -5.42 4.48
N ASP A 133 9.79 -6.72 4.18
CA ASP A 133 10.82 -7.30 3.31
C ASP A 133 10.27 -7.89 2.01
N PHE A 134 8.93 -8.00 1.86
CA PHE A 134 8.33 -8.63 0.69
C PHE A 134 7.24 -7.74 0.05
N TRP A 135 6.96 -8.01 -1.21
CA TRP A 135 5.75 -7.56 -1.88
C TRP A 135 5.27 -8.63 -2.87
N ILE A 136 4.00 -8.54 -3.24
CA ILE A 136 3.36 -9.47 -4.18
C ILE A 136 2.94 -8.69 -5.41
N GLY A 137 3.21 -9.24 -6.58
CA GLY A 137 2.68 -8.78 -7.86
C GLY A 137 1.65 -9.76 -8.39
N GLY A 138 0.56 -9.23 -8.93
CA GLY A 138 -0.49 -9.96 -9.61
C GLY A 138 -0.64 -9.52 -11.06
N GLY A 139 -0.79 -10.47 -11.97
CA GLY A 139 -1.07 -10.22 -13.38
C GLY A 139 -2.47 -9.66 -13.63
N ASP A 140 -2.74 -9.25 -14.86
CA ASP A 140 -4.08 -8.85 -15.29
C ASP A 140 -4.89 -10.10 -15.69
N PRO A 141 -5.89 -10.50 -14.89
CA PRO A 141 -6.60 -11.75 -15.12
C PRO A 141 -7.80 -11.64 -16.06
N ARG A 142 -8.06 -10.49 -16.68
CA ARG A 142 -9.31 -10.24 -17.40
C ARG A 142 -9.58 -11.21 -18.54
N SER A 143 -8.58 -11.56 -19.32
CA SER A 143 -8.74 -12.37 -20.54
C SER A 143 -8.37 -13.84 -20.40
N SER A 144 -7.45 -14.18 -19.47
CA SER A 144 -6.86 -15.53 -19.40
C SER A 144 -7.70 -16.55 -18.61
N GLY A 145 -8.57 -16.10 -17.71
CA GLY A 145 -9.24 -16.98 -16.75
C GLY A 145 -8.31 -17.55 -15.66
N ILE A 146 -7.02 -17.26 -15.75
CA ILE A 146 -5.99 -17.68 -14.80
C ILE A 146 -5.41 -16.44 -14.11
N GLY A 147 -5.46 -16.42 -12.80
CA GLY A 147 -4.80 -15.44 -11.96
C GLY A 147 -3.38 -15.87 -11.65
N GLU A 148 -2.41 -15.02 -11.92
CA GLU A 148 -1.01 -15.26 -11.63
C GLU A 148 -0.53 -14.33 -10.52
N LEU A 149 0.19 -14.88 -9.55
CA LEU A 149 0.81 -14.15 -8.44
C LEU A 149 2.29 -14.52 -8.35
N TYR A 150 3.13 -13.55 -7.97
CA TYR A 150 4.50 -13.80 -7.54
C TYR A 150 4.81 -13.05 -6.26
N ARG A 151 5.66 -13.64 -5.42
CA ARG A 151 6.22 -13.00 -4.24
C ARG A 151 7.64 -12.56 -4.52
N PHE A 152 7.91 -11.28 -4.30
CA PHE A 152 9.22 -10.67 -4.49
C PHE A 152 9.89 -10.41 -3.15
N ASP A 153 11.12 -10.85 -3.00
CA ASP A 153 11.98 -10.58 -1.85
C ASP A 153 12.75 -9.28 -2.09
N ALA A 154 12.37 -8.23 -1.35
CA ALA A 154 12.96 -6.90 -1.48
C ALA A 154 14.33 -6.76 -0.82
N VAL A 155 14.75 -7.74 -0.02
CA VAL A 155 16.09 -7.81 0.59
C VAL A 155 17.08 -8.42 -0.40
N ASN A 156 16.73 -9.61 -0.93
CA ASN A 156 17.59 -10.39 -1.82
C ASN A 156 17.38 -10.08 -3.31
N LEU A 157 16.45 -9.18 -3.63
CA LEU A 157 16.12 -8.70 -4.99
C LEU A 157 15.82 -9.86 -5.95
N GLN A 158 14.88 -10.75 -5.56
CA GLN A 158 14.54 -11.92 -6.36
C GLN A 158 13.09 -12.37 -6.16
N ILE A 159 12.56 -13.12 -7.11
CA ILE A 159 11.30 -13.82 -6.96
C ILE A 159 11.51 -15.00 -6.00
N SER A 160 10.73 -15.07 -4.94
CA SER A 160 10.78 -16.11 -3.92
C SER A 160 9.58 -17.07 -3.92
N GLY A 161 8.62 -16.87 -4.82
CA GLY A 161 7.46 -17.74 -4.99
C GLY A 161 6.60 -17.33 -6.17
N ARG A 162 5.90 -18.29 -6.79
CA ARG A 162 4.89 -18.07 -7.83
C ARG A 162 3.68 -18.95 -7.57
N SER A 163 2.49 -18.50 -7.94
CA SER A 163 1.25 -19.27 -7.88
C SER A 163 0.33 -18.89 -9.02
N THR A 164 -0.50 -19.83 -9.43
CA THR A 164 -1.58 -19.62 -10.38
C THR A 164 -2.90 -20.13 -9.79
N THR A 165 -4.00 -19.49 -10.17
CA THR A 165 -5.33 -19.82 -9.65
C THR A 165 -6.37 -19.70 -10.76
N ASP A 166 -7.25 -20.68 -10.86
CA ASP A 166 -8.43 -20.63 -11.71
C ASP A 166 -9.44 -19.60 -11.14
N LEU A 167 -9.68 -18.56 -11.88
CA LEU A 167 -10.52 -17.43 -11.45
C LEU A 167 -12.00 -17.77 -11.40
N ASN A 168 -12.45 -18.74 -12.18
CA ASN A 168 -13.83 -19.22 -12.14
C ASN A 168 -14.11 -19.97 -10.84
N LYS A 169 -13.11 -20.62 -10.24
CA LYS A 169 -13.24 -21.21 -8.90
C LYS A 169 -13.42 -20.16 -7.82
N ILE A 170 -12.81 -18.99 -7.98
CA ILE A 170 -12.98 -17.88 -7.03
C ILE A 170 -14.40 -17.33 -7.07
N THR A 171 -14.95 -17.11 -8.25
CA THR A 171 -16.28 -16.50 -8.43
C THR A 171 -17.41 -17.50 -8.34
N GLY A 172 -17.17 -18.77 -8.72
CA GLY A 172 -18.18 -19.82 -8.82
C GLY A 172 -19.26 -19.57 -9.88
N THR A 173 -19.04 -18.63 -10.84
CA THR A 173 -20.10 -18.14 -11.72
C THR A 173 -19.75 -18.04 -13.21
N GLY A 174 -18.59 -18.54 -13.62
CA GLY A 174 -18.11 -18.39 -15.01
C GLY A 174 -17.61 -16.98 -15.37
N PHE A 175 -17.55 -16.06 -14.41
CA PHE A 175 -16.84 -14.78 -14.51
C PHE A 175 -15.44 -14.90 -13.94
N ASN A 176 -14.50 -14.12 -14.44
CA ASN A 176 -13.19 -13.98 -13.85
C ASN A 176 -13.23 -13.05 -12.65
N ALA A 177 -12.46 -13.35 -11.61
CA ALA A 177 -12.19 -12.44 -10.50
C ALA A 177 -11.12 -11.44 -10.92
N VAL A 178 -11.47 -10.22 -11.26
CA VAL A 178 -10.51 -9.18 -11.64
C VAL A 178 -10.08 -8.40 -10.41
N TRP A 179 -8.84 -8.52 -10.04
CA TRP A 179 -8.30 -7.95 -8.81
C TRP A 179 -8.11 -6.43 -8.90
N THR A 180 -8.46 -5.73 -7.83
CA THR A 180 -8.32 -4.29 -7.70
C THR A 180 -7.14 -3.88 -6.83
N GLY A 181 -6.61 -4.82 -6.04
CA GLY A 181 -5.46 -4.62 -5.16
C GLY A 181 -5.04 -5.91 -4.46
N LEU A 182 -3.95 -5.82 -3.72
CA LEU A 182 -3.35 -6.88 -2.92
C LEU A 182 -3.04 -6.33 -1.54
N PHE A 183 -3.59 -6.96 -0.49
CA PHE A 183 -3.45 -6.46 0.88
C PHE A 183 -3.07 -7.57 1.85
N GLU A 184 -2.09 -7.30 2.71
CA GLU A 184 -1.77 -8.16 3.84
C GLU A 184 -2.83 -7.98 4.94
N VAL A 185 -3.37 -9.11 5.44
CA VAL A 185 -4.28 -9.12 6.58
C VAL A 185 -3.90 -10.30 7.49
N GLY A 186 -3.31 -9.99 8.63
CA GLY A 186 -2.72 -11.00 9.49
C GLY A 186 -1.59 -11.75 8.79
N ASN A 187 -1.78 -13.06 8.60
CA ASN A 187 -0.84 -13.92 7.87
C ASN A 187 -1.38 -14.39 6.51
N LYS A 188 -2.29 -13.62 5.91
CA LYS A 188 -2.95 -13.94 4.64
C LYS A 188 -2.92 -12.77 3.69
N ILE A 189 -3.22 -13.05 2.42
CA ILE A 189 -3.33 -12.04 1.37
C ILE A 189 -4.79 -11.95 0.94
N TYR A 190 -5.31 -10.74 0.95
CA TYR A 190 -6.67 -10.40 0.58
C TYR A 190 -6.66 -9.67 -0.76
N LEU A 191 -7.40 -10.19 -1.74
CA LEU A 191 -7.53 -9.63 -3.08
C LEU A 191 -8.98 -9.24 -3.31
N PRO A 192 -9.36 -7.96 -3.11
CA PRO A 192 -10.63 -7.46 -3.58
C PRO A 192 -10.74 -7.61 -5.09
N TYR A 193 -11.94 -7.93 -5.58
CA TYR A 193 -12.17 -8.12 -6.99
C TYR A 193 -13.57 -7.73 -7.42
N TYR A 194 -13.72 -7.44 -8.72
CA TYR A 194 -15.01 -7.43 -9.39
C TYR A 194 -15.10 -8.61 -10.37
N LYS A 195 -16.32 -8.98 -10.73
CA LYS A 195 -16.60 -10.07 -11.66
C LYS A 195 -16.59 -9.54 -13.09
N PHE A 196 -15.84 -10.19 -13.96
CA PHE A 196 -15.74 -9.79 -15.37
C PHE A 196 -15.69 -11.01 -16.29
N LYS A 197 -16.47 -11.00 -17.36
CA LYS A 197 -16.48 -12.03 -18.38
C LYS A 197 -16.01 -11.44 -19.70
N HIS A 198 -14.80 -11.79 -20.09
CA HIS A 198 -14.17 -11.29 -21.32
C HIS A 198 -14.93 -11.76 -22.56
N THR A 199 -15.07 -10.88 -23.55
CA THR A 199 -15.62 -11.23 -24.87
C THR A 199 -14.57 -11.98 -25.68
N PRO A 200 -14.81 -13.24 -26.09
CA PRO A 200 -13.86 -14.00 -26.91
C PRO A 200 -13.45 -13.25 -28.17
N GLY A 201 -12.13 -13.09 -28.39
CA GLY A 201 -11.58 -12.34 -29.54
C GLY A 201 -11.63 -10.82 -29.40
N GLY A 202 -12.23 -10.28 -28.36
CA GLY A 202 -12.26 -8.85 -28.08
C GLY A 202 -10.97 -8.34 -27.41
N ARG A 203 -10.87 -7.01 -27.23
CA ARG A 203 -9.77 -6.42 -26.45
C ARG A 203 -9.87 -6.82 -24.98
N VAL A 204 -8.78 -6.79 -24.25
CA VAL A 204 -8.69 -7.24 -22.85
C VAL A 204 -9.74 -6.63 -21.91
N TYR A 205 -10.23 -5.45 -22.22
CA TYR A 205 -11.26 -4.73 -21.43
C TYR A 205 -12.68 -4.85 -22.02
N GLU A 206 -12.85 -5.56 -23.14
CA GLU A 206 -14.18 -5.80 -23.72
C GLU A 206 -14.83 -7.02 -23.05
N GLY A 207 -16.00 -6.82 -22.47
CA GLY A 207 -16.71 -7.89 -21.77
C GLY A 207 -17.89 -7.40 -20.95
N GLU A 208 -18.46 -8.34 -20.22
CA GLU A 208 -19.61 -8.14 -19.34
C GLU A 208 -19.11 -8.00 -17.88
N TYR A 209 -19.60 -6.98 -17.18
CA TYR A 209 -19.40 -6.84 -15.74
C TYR A 209 -20.53 -7.58 -15.00
N GLY A 210 -20.17 -8.38 -14.00
CA GLY A 210 -21.11 -8.90 -13.04
C GLY A 210 -21.62 -7.77 -12.12
N SER A 211 -22.57 -8.08 -11.24
CA SER A 211 -23.09 -7.09 -10.29
C SER A 211 -21.97 -6.47 -9.47
N LEU A 212 -21.94 -5.14 -9.42
CA LEU A 212 -20.99 -4.32 -8.65
C LEU A 212 -21.58 -3.88 -7.29
N ASP A 213 -22.79 -4.36 -6.96
CA ASP A 213 -23.51 -4.00 -5.72
C ASP A 213 -23.12 -4.86 -4.52
N SER A 214 -21.96 -5.47 -4.60
CA SER A 214 -21.39 -6.28 -3.52
C SER A 214 -19.88 -6.15 -3.49
N THR A 215 -19.35 -6.18 -2.29
CA THR A 215 -17.93 -6.34 -2.02
C THR A 215 -17.56 -7.82 -2.08
N TRP A 216 -16.55 -8.16 -2.85
CA TRP A 216 -15.97 -9.49 -2.93
C TRP A 216 -14.48 -9.43 -2.67
N VAL A 217 -13.98 -10.33 -1.81
CA VAL A 217 -12.55 -10.46 -1.49
C VAL A 217 -12.16 -11.92 -1.52
N ALA A 218 -11.21 -12.26 -2.38
CA ALA A 218 -10.57 -13.57 -2.40
C ALA A 218 -9.45 -13.61 -1.35
N VAL A 219 -9.42 -14.64 -0.52
CA VAL A 219 -8.44 -14.86 0.54
C VAL A 219 -7.47 -15.94 0.10
N PHE A 220 -6.18 -15.64 0.21
CA PHE A 220 -5.08 -16.53 -0.15
C PHE A 220 -4.18 -16.79 1.05
N SER A 221 -3.63 -18.02 1.15
CA SER A 221 -2.58 -18.32 2.12
C SER A 221 -1.31 -17.51 1.83
N TYR A 222 -0.49 -17.30 2.84
CA TYR A 222 0.84 -16.74 2.73
C TYR A 222 1.82 -17.61 3.54
N PRO A 223 2.98 -17.99 2.99
CA PRO A 223 3.60 -17.49 1.77
C PRO A 223 3.26 -18.25 0.46
N GLU A 224 2.41 -19.27 0.47
CA GLU A 224 2.17 -20.19 -0.66
C GLU A 224 1.33 -19.55 -1.78
N LEU A 225 0.60 -18.48 -1.48
CA LEU A 225 -0.28 -17.75 -2.41
C LEU A 225 -1.35 -18.68 -3.02
N LYS A 226 -1.95 -19.56 -2.23
CA LYS A 226 -3.04 -20.45 -2.64
C LYS A 226 -4.39 -19.89 -2.24
N TYR A 227 -5.35 -19.92 -3.16
CA TYR A 227 -6.72 -19.53 -2.88
C TYR A 227 -7.34 -20.44 -1.81
N GLU A 228 -7.96 -19.85 -0.80
CA GLU A 228 -8.63 -20.55 0.29
C GLU A 228 -10.14 -20.39 0.23
N LYS A 229 -10.63 -19.15 0.10
CA LYS A 229 -12.06 -18.83 0.11
C LYS A 229 -12.34 -17.43 -0.41
N THR A 230 -13.62 -17.15 -0.64
CA THR A 230 -14.13 -15.78 -0.87
C THR A 230 -14.97 -15.33 0.32
N ILE A 231 -14.83 -14.06 0.70
CA ILE A 231 -15.72 -13.38 1.65
C ILE A 231 -16.43 -12.22 0.95
N GLY A 232 -17.59 -11.83 1.44
CA GLY A 232 -18.39 -10.79 0.80
C GLY A 232 -19.22 -9.95 1.75
N ASP A 233 -19.62 -8.77 1.25
CA ASP A 233 -20.54 -7.85 1.90
C ASP A 233 -21.44 -7.17 0.84
N ASP A 234 -22.69 -6.91 1.16
CA ASP A 234 -23.69 -6.36 0.27
C ASP A 234 -24.20 -4.96 0.67
N ARG A 235 -23.61 -4.36 1.71
CA ARG A 235 -24.00 -3.02 2.19
C ARG A 235 -23.35 -1.90 1.39
N THR A 236 -22.28 -2.20 0.67
CA THR A 236 -21.57 -1.28 -0.19
C THR A 236 -21.15 -1.99 -1.50
N GLY A 237 -20.62 -1.25 -2.46
CA GLY A 237 -20.17 -1.79 -3.74
C GLY A 237 -18.81 -2.48 -3.63
N PHE A 238 -18.22 -2.79 -4.78
CA PHE A 238 -16.90 -3.41 -4.85
C PHE A 238 -15.78 -2.49 -4.32
N ILE A 239 -14.70 -3.09 -3.83
CA ILE A 239 -13.58 -2.39 -3.22
C ILE A 239 -12.54 -2.02 -4.27
N GLY A 240 -12.03 -0.80 -4.17
CA GLY A 240 -10.99 -0.28 -5.04
C GLY A 240 -11.48 0.01 -6.46
N ASP A 241 -10.57 0.08 -7.38
CA ASP A 241 -10.78 0.23 -8.81
C ASP A 241 -9.73 -0.57 -9.57
N TRP A 242 -9.87 -0.73 -10.86
CA TRP A 242 -8.88 -1.39 -11.69
C TRP A 242 -7.48 -0.82 -11.43
N SER A 243 -6.58 -1.71 -11.01
CA SER A 243 -5.18 -1.38 -10.67
C SER A 243 -5.00 -0.25 -9.64
N SER A 244 -6.05 0.09 -8.86
CA SER A 244 -5.97 1.19 -7.89
C SER A 244 -4.97 0.91 -6.77
N GLN A 245 -4.75 -0.37 -6.43
CA GLN A 245 -3.90 -0.81 -5.32
C GLN A 245 -4.28 -0.14 -3.98
N GLN A 246 -5.45 0.45 -3.92
CA GLN A 246 -6.08 1.08 -2.75
C GLN A 246 -7.47 0.49 -2.56
N GLY A 247 -7.98 0.52 -1.34
CA GLY A 247 -9.32 0.01 -1.04
C GLY A 247 -9.41 -0.78 0.25
N MET A 248 -8.28 -1.27 0.80
CA MET A 248 -8.26 -2.03 2.04
C MET A 248 -6.98 -1.77 2.82
N HIS A 249 -7.06 -1.79 4.16
CA HIS A 249 -5.88 -1.68 5.02
C HIS A 249 -6.14 -2.33 6.38
N GLN A 250 -5.18 -3.14 6.89
CA GLN A 250 -5.16 -3.60 8.27
C GLN A 250 -4.45 -2.55 9.12
N ILE A 251 -5.14 -2.03 10.13
CA ILE A 251 -4.62 -0.98 11.01
C ILE A 251 -3.98 -1.56 12.28
N GLU A 252 -3.43 -0.70 13.14
CA GLU A 252 -2.58 -1.06 14.28
C GLU A 252 -3.28 -1.93 15.33
N ASN A 253 -4.60 -1.81 15.50
CA ASN A 253 -5.38 -2.67 16.42
C ASN A 253 -5.64 -4.07 15.86
N GLY A 254 -5.27 -4.30 14.59
CA GLY A 254 -5.44 -5.55 13.87
C GLY A 254 -6.76 -5.68 13.13
N ASP A 255 -7.69 -4.72 13.26
CA ASP A 255 -8.89 -4.65 12.41
C ASP A 255 -8.50 -4.25 10.99
N THR A 256 -9.24 -4.74 10.01
CA THR A 256 -9.06 -4.39 8.61
C THR A 256 -10.27 -3.60 8.13
N TYR A 257 -10.01 -2.46 7.51
CA TYR A 257 -11.04 -1.62 6.91
C TYR A 257 -10.93 -1.65 5.40
N ALA A 258 -12.09 -1.74 4.74
CA ALA A 258 -12.18 -1.74 3.29
C ALA A 258 -13.24 -0.76 2.84
N TRP A 259 -12.99 -0.03 1.76
CA TRP A 259 -13.92 0.98 1.25
C TRP A 259 -14.26 0.76 -0.21
N SER A 260 -15.53 0.94 -0.53
CA SER A 260 -15.98 0.93 -1.90
C SER A 260 -15.81 2.32 -2.51
N THR A 261 -15.34 2.32 -3.74
CA THR A 261 -15.30 3.52 -4.56
C THR A 261 -16.56 3.61 -5.42
N ALA A 262 -16.88 4.80 -5.87
CA ALA A 262 -18.03 5.00 -6.77
C ALA A 262 -17.68 4.71 -8.21
N MET A 263 -16.64 4.06 -8.47
CA MET A 263 -16.13 3.78 -9.75
C MET A 263 -16.83 4.30 -10.95
N GLY A 264 -16.11 4.83 -11.76
CA GLY A 264 -15.88 4.42 -12.92
C GLY A 264 -15.67 5.29 -14.06
N ASP A 265 -14.99 4.96 -15.00
CA ASP A 265 -15.11 5.40 -16.37
C ASP A 265 -16.23 4.60 -17.04
N GLY A 266 -17.38 5.23 -17.16
CA GLY A 266 -18.51 4.75 -17.94
C GLY A 266 -19.69 4.16 -17.16
N GLU A 267 -20.82 4.06 -17.84
CA GLU A 267 -22.11 3.66 -17.27
C GLU A 267 -22.16 2.23 -16.72
N HIS A 268 -21.24 1.37 -17.17
CA HIS A 268 -21.25 -0.06 -16.87
C HIS A 268 -20.54 -0.42 -15.56
N ARG A 269 -19.87 0.53 -14.90
CA ARG A 269 -19.07 0.29 -13.69
C ARG A 269 -19.55 1.08 -12.48
N LYS A 270 -20.87 1.24 -12.35
CA LYS A 270 -21.51 1.90 -11.21
C LYS A 270 -22.12 0.88 -10.27
N SER A 271 -21.91 1.07 -8.98
CA SER A 271 -22.69 0.42 -7.94
C SER A 271 -23.87 1.32 -7.55
N ALA A 272 -25.06 0.73 -7.35
CA ALA A 272 -26.21 1.41 -6.76
C ALA A 272 -26.09 1.55 -5.24
N LYS A 273 -25.13 0.86 -4.64
CA LYS A 273 -24.88 0.91 -3.19
C LYS A 273 -24.17 2.20 -2.78
N PRO A 274 -24.38 2.66 -1.54
CA PRO A 274 -23.63 3.82 -1.03
C PRO A 274 -22.15 3.53 -0.91
N SER A 275 -21.30 4.51 -1.22
CA SER A 275 -19.87 4.47 -0.92
C SER A 275 -19.64 4.54 0.58
N GLY A 276 -18.92 3.58 1.13
CA GLY A 276 -18.66 3.50 2.55
C GLY A 276 -17.54 2.56 2.93
N ILE A 277 -17.29 2.47 4.23
CA ILE A 277 -16.24 1.66 4.81
C ILE A 277 -16.87 0.51 5.58
N VAL A 278 -16.44 -0.72 5.29
CA VAL A 278 -16.75 -1.94 6.03
C VAL A 278 -15.53 -2.42 6.80
N ARG A 279 -15.74 -3.28 7.80
CA ARG A 279 -14.67 -3.75 8.68
C ARG A 279 -14.63 -5.28 8.71
N ILE A 280 -13.42 -5.82 8.84
CA ILE A 280 -13.15 -7.19 9.31
C ILE A 280 -12.45 -7.06 10.66
N LYS A 281 -13.03 -7.59 11.74
CA LYS A 281 -12.39 -7.56 13.06
C LYS A 281 -11.13 -8.41 13.08
N LYS A 282 -10.16 -8.04 13.90
CA LYS A 282 -8.97 -8.82 14.15
C LYS A 282 -9.31 -10.29 14.41
N GLY A 283 -8.70 -11.18 13.64
CA GLY A 283 -8.92 -12.63 13.73
C GLY A 283 -10.26 -13.14 13.20
N ALA A 284 -11.15 -12.25 12.72
CA ALA A 284 -12.37 -12.68 12.05
C ALA A 284 -12.10 -13.05 10.60
N GLU A 285 -12.94 -13.93 10.07
CA GLU A 285 -12.84 -14.41 8.69
C GLU A 285 -13.99 -13.94 7.79
N GLN A 286 -14.76 -12.94 8.24
CA GLN A 286 -15.91 -12.36 7.56
C GLN A 286 -16.01 -10.87 7.91
N PHE A 287 -16.72 -10.13 7.05
CA PHE A 287 -17.05 -8.73 7.34
C PHE A 287 -17.95 -8.63 8.59
N ASP A 288 -17.63 -7.66 9.44
CA ASP A 288 -18.40 -7.32 10.64
C ASP A 288 -19.72 -6.65 10.26
N LYS A 289 -20.83 -7.36 10.41
CA LYS A 289 -22.17 -6.85 10.06
C LYS A 289 -22.66 -5.71 10.95
N SER A 290 -22.01 -5.49 12.12
CA SER A 290 -22.35 -4.39 13.03
C SER A 290 -21.68 -3.07 12.68
N TYR A 291 -20.72 -3.06 11.73
CA TYR A 291 -19.96 -1.87 11.36
C TYR A 291 -20.17 -1.51 9.89
N PHE A 292 -20.66 -0.31 9.65
CA PHE A 292 -20.68 0.33 8.33
C PHE A 292 -20.57 1.84 8.49
N PHE A 293 -19.50 2.43 7.99
CA PHE A 293 -19.34 3.87 7.96
C PHE A 293 -19.76 4.40 6.59
N ASN A 294 -20.99 4.90 6.49
CA ASN A 294 -21.55 5.44 5.27
C ASN A 294 -20.96 6.81 4.94
N ILE A 295 -19.87 6.85 4.18
CA ILE A 295 -19.20 8.10 3.77
C ILE A 295 -20.10 8.92 2.84
N GLU A 296 -20.78 8.29 1.90
CA GLU A 296 -21.71 8.99 1.00
C GLU A 296 -22.85 9.66 1.78
N GLY A 297 -23.42 8.97 2.78
CA GLY A 297 -24.42 9.54 3.67
C GLY A 297 -23.89 10.72 4.51
N ALA A 298 -22.63 10.65 4.95
CA ALA A 298 -22.01 11.70 5.76
C ALA A 298 -21.57 12.92 4.95
N THR A 299 -21.25 12.76 3.67
CA THR A 299 -20.65 13.81 2.81
C THR A 299 -21.57 14.30 1.69
N GLY A 300 -22.62 13.53 1.38
CA GLY A 300 -23.44 13.70 0.18
C GLY A 300 -22.75 13.27 -1.12
N SER A 301 -21.57 12.64 -1.04
CA SER A 301 -20.69 12.39 -2.17
C SER A 301 -20.09 11.00 -2.14
N LYS A 302 -19.91 10.39 -3.31
CA LYS A 302 -19.25 9.10 -3.45
C LYS A 302 -17.75 9.21 -3.28
N ILE A 303 -17.13 8.15 -2.76
CA ILE A 303 -15.67 8.03 -2.66
C ILE A 303 -15.07 7.83 -4.06
N SER A 304 -14.01 8.56 -4.38
CA SER A 304 -13.19 8.32 -5.55
C SER A 304 -12.00 7.41 -5.21
N ARG A 305 -11.21 7.79 -4.20
CA ARG A 305 -10.01 7.06 -3.74
C ARG A 305 -9.82 7.26 -2.25
N GLY A 306 -8.93 6.45 -1.66
CA GLY A 306 -8.57 6.60 -0.26
C GLY A 306 -7.23 5.96 0.05
N GLU A 307 -6.55 6.45 1.12
CA GLU A 307 -5.29 5.91 1.61
C GLU A 307 -5.27 5.96 3.14
N TYR A 308 -4.73 4.93 3.78
CA TYR A 308 -4.55 4.90 5.22
C TYR A 308 -3.42 5.85 5.64
N ILE A 309 -3.65 6.64 6.67
CA ILE A 309 -2.74 7.69 7.14
C ILE A 309 -2.34 7.55 8.61
N GLY A 310 -2.69 6.43 9.24
CA GLY A 310 -2.37 6.14 10.63
C GLY A 310 -3.49 6.49 11.62
N ASN A 311 -3.42 5.93 12.82
CA ASN A 311 -4.32 6.22 13.95
C ASN A 311 -5.82 6.04 13.64
N GLY A 312 -6.18 5.04 12.83
CA GLY A 312 -7.56 4.79 12.42
C GLY A 312 -8.14 5.84 11.47
N LYS A 313 -7.28 6.62 10.79
CA LYS A 313 -7.70 7.66 9.85
C LYS A 313 -7.33 7.31 8.42
N PHE A 314 -8.18 7.70 7.50
CA PHE A 314 -7.98 7.59 6.06
C PHE A 314 -8.09 8.96 5.41
N LEU A 315 -7.13 9.34 4.58
CA LEU A 315 -7.29 10.44 3.63
C LEU A 315 -8.13 9.92 2.47
N MET A 316 -9.25 10.55 2.19
CA MET A 316 -10.14 10.16 1.11
C MET A 316 -10.44 11.32 0.18
N ALA A 317 -10.51 11.01 -1.10
CA ALA A 317 -11.05 11.88 -2.13
C ALA A 317 -12.54 11.52 -2.33
N VAL A 318 -13.41 12.51 -2.28
CA VAL A 318 -14.83 12.37 -2.62
C VAL A 318 -15.19 13.34 -3.73
N TYR A 319 -16.10 12.95 -4.61
CA TYR A 319 -16.54 13.82 -5.70
C TYR A 319 -17.26 15.06 -5.17
N THR A 320 -17.17 16.17 -5.91
CA THR A 320 -17.78 17.43 -5.47
C THR A 320 -19.30 17.42 -5.62
N ASN A 321 -19.82 16.71 -6.63
CA ASN A 321 -21.24 16.64 -6.91
C ASN A 321 -21.86 15.35 -6.34
N ALA A 322 -23.05 15.45 -5.77
CA ALA A 322 -23.79 14.31 -5.25
C ALA A 322 -24.06 13.29 -6.37
N GLY A 323 -23.82 12.00 -6.07
CA GLY A 323 -24.01 10.91 -7.01
C GLY A 323 -23.02 10.86 -8.19
N ALA A 324 -22.08 11.81 -8.27
CA ALA A 324 -21.05 11.80 -9.31
C ALA A 324 -20.10 10.60 -9.14
N THR A 325 -19.64 10.09 -10.29
CA THR A 325 -18.66 9.00 -10.40
C THR A 325 -17.43 9.43 -11.21
N GLY A 326 -17.25 10.72 -11.43
CA GLY A 326 -16.14 11.34 -12.16
C GLY A 326 -16.11 12.85 -11.94
N GLY A 327 -15.06 13.51 -12.42
CA GLY A 327 -14.84 14.95 -12.32
C GLY A 327 -14.10 15.38 -11.07
N LYS A 328 -14.28 16.63 -10.66
CA LYS A 328 -13.52 17.24 -9.55
C LYS A 328 -13.81 16.58 -8.20
N ILE A 329 -12.76 16.50 -7.41
CA ILE A 329 -12.76 15.94 -6.05
C ILE A 329 -12.42 16.98 -4.99
N LYS A 330 -12.84 16.71 -3.78
CA LYS A 330 -12.41 17.37 -2.53
C LYS A 330 -11.87 16.32 -1.57
N MET A 331 -10.94 16.73 -0.72
CA MET A 331 -10.32 15.83 0.25
C MET A 331 -11.03 15.87 1.59
N ILE A 332 -11.12 14.71 2.24
CA ILE A 332 -11.65 14.52 3.59
C ILE A 332 -10.74 13.57 4.38
N ILE A 333 -10.80 13.65 5.70
CA ILE A 333 -10.24 12.66 6.61
C ILE A 333 -11.40 11.89 7.23
N ALA A 334 -11.40 10.56 7.06
CA ALA A 334 -12.37 9.65 7.65
C ALA A 334 -11.75 8.95 8.86
N ASP A 335 -12.29 9.18 10.05
CA ASP A 335 -11.91 8.51 11.30
C ASP A 335 -12.85 7.31 11.51
N VAL A 336 -12.30 6.09 11.37
CA VAL A 336 -13.07 4.85 11.44
C VAL A 336 -13.41 4.40 12.85
N PHE A 337 -12.75 4.95 13.87
CA PHE A 337 -13.08 4.67 15.27
C PHE A 337 -14.32 5.45 15.73
N ASN A 338 -14.45 6.69 15.25
CA ASN A 338 -15.51 7.60 15.65
C ASN A 338 -16.62 7.78 14.60
N ASN A 339 -16.48 7.14 13.42
CA ASN A 339 -17.33 7.37 12.25
C ASN A 339 -17.47 8.86 11.92
N LYS A 340 -16.35 9.58 11.99
CA LYS A 340 -16.30 11.03 11.81
C LYS A 340 -15.61 11.41 10.51
N VAL A 341 -16.20 12.35 9.78
CA VAL A 341 -15.59 12.99 8.61
C VAL A 341 -15.11 14.39 9.00
N THR A 342 -13.86 14.70 8.68
CA THR A 342 -13.27 16.03 8.79
C THR A 342 -12.93 16.52 7.38
N PRO A 343 -13.50 17.63 6.88
CA PRO A 343 -13.11 18.22 5.61
C PRO A 343 -11.64 18.65 5.64
N VAL A 344 -10.93 18.46 4.54
CA VAL A 344 -9.58 19.02 4.37
C VAL A 344 -9.72 20.42 3.78
N THR A 345 -9.11 21.41 4.44
CA THR A 345 -9.03 22.81 3.99
C THR A 345 -7.62 23.14 3.53
N GLY A 346 -7.47 24.07 2.57
CA GLY A 346 -6.17 24.44 2.00
C GLY A 346 -5.70 23.57 0.84
N VAL A 347 -6.32 22.40 0.60
CA VAL A 347 -6.20 21.67 -0.67
C VAL A 347 -7.32 22.15 -1.59
N PRO A 348 -7.03 22.70 -2.79
CA PRO A 348 -8.05 23.09 -3.75
C PRO A 348 -8.91 21.90 -4.21
N VAL A 349 -10.13 22.19 -4.62
CA VAL A 349 -10.92 21.25 -5.44
C VAL A 349 -10.22 21.10 -6.78
N HIS A 350 -9.98 19.89 -7.22
CA HIS A 350 -9.19 19.60 -8.43
C HIS A 350 -9.71 18.38 -9.19
N GLU A 351 -9.33 18.25 -10.45
CA GLU A 351 -9.54 17.02 -11.22
C GLU A 351 -8.65 15.89 -10.69
N PHE A 352 -9.14 14.67 -10.80
CA PHE A 352 -8.36 13.49 -10.43
C PHE A 352 -8.42 12.47 -11.56
N GLY A 353 -7.32 12.33 -12.28
CA GLY A 353 -7.17 11.38 -13.38
C GLY A 353 -6.35 10.13 -13.06
N GLY A 354 -5.86 9.98 -11.82
CA GLY A 354 -4.96 8.89 -11.44
C GLY A 354 -5.67 7.62 -10.97
N PHE A 355 -4.93 6.50 -10.96
CA PHE A 355 -5.43 5.22 -10.43
C PHE A 355 -5.45 5.18 -8.91
N LYS A 356 -4.57 5.92 -8.24
CA LYS A 356 -4.44 5.99 -6.78
C LYS A 356 -4.06 7.38 -6.32
N LEU A 357 -4.38 7.72 -5.06
CA LEU A 357 -3.86 8.93 -4.42
C LEU A 357 -2.33 8.82 -4.27
N ILE A 358 -1.62 9.89 -4.57
CA ILE A 358 -0.17 9.96 -4.38
C ILE A 358 0.09 10.60 -3.02
N VAL A 359 0.27 9.74 -2.03
CA VAL A 359 0.32 10.11 -0.61
C VAL A 359 1.51 9.45 0.07
N TYR A 360 2.15 10.19 0.95
CA TYR A 360 3.09 9.67 1.94
C TYR A 360 2.70 10.21 3.32
N ALA A 361 2.27 9.33 4.22
CA ALA A 361 2.03 9.68 5.62
C ALA A 361 3.34 9.56 6.42
N GLU A 362 3.68 10.59 7.19
CA GLU A 362 4.83 10.55 8.09
C GLU A 362 4.55 9.61 9.26
N GLN A 363 5.62 9.09 9.87
CA GLN A 363 5.51 8.18 11.02
C GLN A 363 5.06 8.87 12.32
N ASP A 364 4.89 10.20 12.29
CA ASP A 364 4.35 10.98 13.39
C ASP A 364 2.84 10.80 13.60
N GLY A 365 2.15 10.12 12.65
CA GLY A 365 0.71 9.88 12.65
C GLY A 365 -0.15 11.14 12.49
N LYS A 366 0.46 12.27 12.05
CA LYS A 366 -0.20 13.58 11.93
C LYS A 366 0.05 14.26 10.60
N THR A 367 1.21 14.08 10.01
CA THR A 367 1.63 14.78 8.79
C THR A 367 1.40 13.92 7.57
N ILE A 368 0.65 14.43 6.61
CA ILE A 368 0.32 13.76 5.35
C ILE A 368 0.81 14.61 4.20
N ASN A 369 1.61 14.03 3.34
CA ASN A 369 2.14 14.66 2.13
C ASN A 369 1.35 14.14 0.94
N TYR A 370 0.44 14.96 0.43
CA TYR A 370 -0.42 14.66 -0.72
C TYR A 370 0.06 15.40 -1.96
N VAL A 371 0.25 14.69 -3.06
CA VAL A 371 0.64 15.29 -4.35
C VAL A 371 -0.57 15.43 -5.24
N MET A 372 -0.80 16.62 -5.77
CA MET A 372 -1.87 16.88 -6.73
C MET A 372 -1.44 17.88 -7.80
N GLN A 373 -2.14 17.82 -8.94
CA GLN A 373 -2.05 18.81 -10.02
C GLN A 373 -3.05 19.93 -9.76
N ASP A 374 -2.61 21.17 -9.88
CA ASP A 374 -3.49 22.34 -9.79
C ASP A 374 -4.17 22.67 -11.14
N ASP A 375 -5.06 23.66 -11.15
CA ASP A 375 -5.78 24.07 -12.36
C ASP A 375 -4.86 24.68 -13.45
N ALA A 376 -3.60 25.01 -13.11
CA ALA A 376 -2.57 25.45 -14.08
C ALA A 376 -1.79 24.27 -14.69
N GLY A 377 -2.07 23.05 -14.26
CA GLY A 377 -1.35 21.84 -14.71
C GLY A 377 -0.01 21.64 -14.03
N GLU A 378 0.25 22.28 -12.89
CA GLU A 378 1.47 22.16 -12.12
C GLU A 378 1.27 21.27 -10.90
N TYR A 379 2.30 20.48 -10.54
CA TYR A 379 2.23 19.54 -9.44
C TYR A 379 2.88 20.09 -8.18
N TYR A 380 2.15 20.02 -7.06
CA TYR A 380 2.62 20.43 -5.74
C TYR A 380 2.38 19.35 -4.70
N VAL A 381 3.22 19.35 -3.66
CA VAL A 381 2.92 18.66 -2.41
C VAL A 381 2.02 19.56 -1.56
N TYR A 382 0.97 19.01 -1.00
CA TYR A 382 0.14 19.61 0.04
C TYR A 382 0.40 18.88 1.35
N ILE A 383 0.86 19.61 2.35
CA ILE A 383 1.18 19.08 3.68
C ILE A 383 -0.06 19.27 4.54
N ILE A 384 -0.74 18.16 4.83
CA ILE A 384 -2.02 18.12 5.55
C ILE A 384 -1.79 17.68 6.99
N ASN A 385 -2.37 18.38 7.95
CA ASN A 385 -2.44 17.93 9.33
C ASN A 385 -3.66 17.01 9.52
N ALA A 386 -3.42 15.76 9.92
CA ALA A 386 -4.46 14.73 10.06
C ALA A 386 -5.46 14.99 11.19
N ASP A 387 -5.14 15.83 12.17
CA ASP A 387 -6.02 16.13 13.30
C ASP A 387 -6.97 17.30 12.99
N SER A 388 -6.45 18.37 12.39
CA SER A 388 -7.23 19.57 12.06
C SER A 388 -7.85 19.54 10.67
N GLY A 389 -7.33 18.74 9.74
CA GLY A 389 -7.69 18.78 8.32
C GLY A 389 -7.17 20.01 7.59
N THR A 390 -6.24 20.78 8.19
CA THR A 390 -5.66 21.96 7.52
C THR A 390 -4.47 21.57 6.67
N ALA A 391 -4.31 22.20 5.50
CA ALA A 391 -3.21 21.93 4.59
C ALA A 391 -2.47 23.23 4.21
N THR A 392 -1.17 23.10 3.95
CA THR A 392 -0.31 24.13 3.37
C THR A 392 0.34 23.61 2.11
N ARG A 393 0.49 24.47 1.10
CA ARG A 393 1.19 24.14 -0.13
C ARG A 393 2.70 24.14 0.12
N GLY A 394 3.35 23.04 -0.25
CA GLY A 394 4.79 22.82 -0.14
C GLY A 394 5.50 22.90 -1.49
N VAL A 395 6.45 21.98 -1.71
CA VAL A 395 7.36 21.97 -2.86
C VAL A 395 6.62 21.83 -4.19
N HIS A 396 7.09 22.53 -5.21
CA HIS A 396 6.69 22.41 -6.61
C HIS A 396 7.49 21.27 -7.27
N ILE A 397 6.82 20.35 -7.96
CA ILE A 397 7.47 19.31 -8.77
C ILE A 397 7.55 19.83 -10.20
N GLU A 398 8.68 20.48 -10.50
CA GLU A 398 8.88 21.26 -11.71
C GLU A 398 8.95 20.37 -12.96
N GLY A 399 8.20 20.76 -13.99
CA GLY A 399 8.19 20.06 -15.28
C GLY A 399 7.50 18.71 -15.28
N ALA A 400 6.72 18.37 -14.23
CA ALA A 400 5.95 17.14 -14.18
C ALA A 400 4.69 17.22 -15.02
N ASP A 401 4.41 16.18 -15.81
CA ASP A 401 3.14 15.93 -16.50
C ASP A 401 2.29 14.87 -15.78
N GLY A 402 2.90 14.07 -14.93
CA GLY A 402 2.24 13.10 -14.08
C GLY A 402 3.13 12.65 -12.93
N VAL A 403 2.62 12.63 -11.70
CA VAL A 403 3.35 12.09 -10.54
C VAL A 403 2.73 10.76 -10.14
N THR A 404 3.55 9.71 -9.98
CA THR A 404 3.09 8.35 -9.73
C THR A 404 3.47 7.81 -8.36
N ALA A 405 4.46 8.41 -7.69
CA ALA A 405 4.83 8.01 -6.33
C ALA A 405 5.49 9.17 -5.56
N ILE A 406 5.29 9.15 -4.25
CA ILE A 406 6.04 9.88 -3.23
C ILE A 406 6.42 8.92 -2.11
N SER A 407 7.62 9.03 -1.58
CA SER A 407 8.07 8.29 -0.41
C SER A 407 9.24 8.99 0.28
N LYS A 408 9.72 8.43 1.39
CA LYS A 408 10.91 8.88 2.11
C LYS A 408 11.89 7.72 2.21
N LEU A 409 13.11 7.90 1.75
CA LEU A 409 14.17 6.89 1.79
C LEU A 409 15.32 7.36 2.69
N ASN A 410 15.93 6.42 3.37
CA ASN A 410 17.09 6.63 4.23
C ASN A 410 18.41 6.38 3.46
N TYR A 411 19.52 7.02 3.92
CA TYR A 411 20.87 6.83 3.38
C TYR A 411 21.95 7.16 4.41
#